data_2d64563c6ba6199f2608b47aa3b74e69
#
_entry.id   2d64563c6ba6199f2608b47aa3b74e69
#
_cell.length_a   1.000
_cell.length_b   1.000
_cell.length_c   1.000
_cell.angle_alpha   90.00
_cell.angle_beta   90.00
_cell.angle_gamma   90.00
#
_symmetry.space_group_name_H-M   'P 1'
#
loop_
_entity.id
_entity.type
_entity.pdbx_description
1 polymer ?
#
loop_
_entity_poly.entity_id
_entity_poly.type
_entity_poly.pdbx_seq_one_letter_code
_entity_poly.pdbx_strand_id
1 'polypeptide(L)'
;MIAPTAQSLLDRKVQLNYQRNKKQDHTECLDLAAKAFRYEDCQDRCWQSEKFSLLYGTPLWDQSTDAQRLVLNHLYWVAYYSQIISAEIATIFFNQTSAAGLYAYEGFRSICDMLDLESSQERAHIDAFQTVARQIEDCLFDRPLFSYPMRGPFTETMIFTDANKLQRWWKRLQLRVFGLLSAGNTFLACQYFTVRGLRTLNGKLVQHQLSQFYEGKSSPIPTQISHYHFMDESFHFNSSTLISQDVICELPGPTAFEKNVANLGIKGCQQDHSTFSVVINGIFWRDSSLYEVVYRLLRSPLFAMTHTEAKSMMVQCFTQPSEGLHQSFQTHQEAMRSYQAYIEPLSYVWRSNHEMSTMAVASIERYLKTQKKALPEFFRKKNTHRASTC
;
A
#
# COMPACT_ATOMS: atom_id res chain seq x y z
N MET A 1 4.99 -37.65 -30.00
CA MET A 1 5.14 -36.46 -29.14
C MET A 1 4.45 -36.76 -27.81
N ILE A 2 5.20 -36.83 -26.72
CA ILE A 2 4.65 -37.02 -25.37
C ILE A 2 3.95 -35.72 -24.99
N ALA A 3 2.68 -35.78 -24.59
CA ALA A 3 1.97 -34.60 -24.10
C ALA A 3 2.75 -34.01 -22.90
N PRO A 4 2.93 -32.68 -22.83
CA PRO A 4 3.61 -32.09 -21.70
C PRO A 4 2.85 -32.40 -20.41
N THR A 5 3.57 -32.79 -19.36
CA THR A 5 2.98 -32.98 -18.02
C THR A 5 2.46 -31.64 -17.46
N ALA A 6 1.49 -31.65 -16.55
CA ALA A 6 0.98 -30.43 -15.91
C ALA A 6 2.13 -29.60 -15.28
N GLN A 7 3.10 -30.29 -14.66
CA GLN A 7 4.31 -29.64 -14.08
C GLN A 7 5.12 -28.90 -15.16
N SER A 8 5.30 -29.49 -16.35
CA SER A 8 6.07 -28.81 -17.41
C SER A 8 5.34 -27.59 -18.00
N LEU A 9 4.01 -27.56 -17.97
CA LEU A 9 3.21 -26.41 -18.38
C LEU A 9 3.29 -25.29 -17.37
N LEU A 10 3.28 -25.60 -16.07
CA LEU A 10 3.41 -24.62 -14.99
C LEU A 10 4.79 -23.97 -15.01
N ASP A 11 5.86 -24.77 -15.07
CA ASP A 11 7.23 -24.25 -15.21
C ASP A 11 7.37 -23.31 -16.41
N ARG A 12 6.74 -23.67 -17.53
CA ARG A 12 6.72 -22.82 -18.72
C ARG A 12 6.01 -21.48 -18.47
N LYS A 13 4.90 -21.46 -17.74
CA LYS A 13 4.19 -20.23 -17.38
C LYS A 13 5.06 -19.33 -16.48
N VAL A 14 5.70 -19.92 -15.46
CA VAL A 14 6.60 -19.22 -14.56
C VAL A 14 7.78 -18.60 -15.31
N GLN A 15 8.46 -19.42 -16.12
CA GLN A 15 9.58 -18.97 -16.95
C GLN A 15 9.17 -17.86 -17.91
N LEU A 16 8.00 -17.96 -18.53
CA LEU A 16 7.51 -16.94 -19.44
C LEU A 16 7.25 -15.61 -18.73
N ASN A 17 6.65 -15.64 -17.52
CA ASN A 17 6.44 -14.45 -16.72
C ASN A 17 7.77 -13.81 -16.29
N TYR A 18 8.71 -14.63 -15.80
CA TYR A 18 10.05 -14.19 -15.44
C TYR A 18 10.79 -13.52 -16.60
N GLN A 19 10.83 -14.16 -17.78
CA GLN A 19 11.53 -13.63 -18.95
C GLN A 19 10.89 -12.32 -19.47
N ARG A 20 9.57 -12.22 -19.41
CA ARG A 20 8.86 -11.00 -19.77
C ARG A 20 9.16 -9.87 -18.79
N ASN A 21 9.11 -10.13 -17.49
CA ASN A 21 9.48 -9.17 -16.45
C ASN A 21 10.92 -8.67 -16.67
N LYS A 22 11.88 -9.60 -16.80
CA LYS A 22 13.30 -9.25 -17.02
C LYS A 22 13.52 -8.42 -18.30
N LYS A 23 12.76 -8.69 -19.37
CA LYS A 23 12.86 -7.94 -20.64
C LYS A 23 12.24 -6.54 -20.54
N GLN A 24 11.24 -6.38 -19.72
CA GLN A 24 10.47 -5.13 -19.53
C GLN A 24 10.74 -4.50 -18.16
N ASP A 25 11.94 -4.73 -17.62
CA ASP A 25 12.39 -4.12 -16.38
C ASP A 25 12.57 -2.61 -16.55
N HIS A 26 11.88 -1.82 -15.76
CA HIS A 26 11.88 -0.36 -15.82
C HIS A 26 12.75 0.30 -14.72
N THR A 27 13.50 -0.48 -13.95
CA THR A 27 14.30 0.02 -12.82
C THR A 27 15.32 1.07 -13.24
N GLU A 28 15.97 0.90 -14.42
CA GLU A 28 16.89 1.90 -14.96
C GLU A 28 16.17 3.21 -15.32
N CYS A 29 14.96 3.11 -15.91
CA CYS A 29 14.15 4.29 -16.22
C CYS A 29 13.71 5.04 -14.95
N LEU A 30 13.36 4.30 -13.89
CA LEU A 30 13.02 4.85 -12.58
C LEU A 30 14.19 5.58 -11.95
N ASP A 31 15.38 4.96 -11.93
CA ASP A 31 16.60 5.55 -11.37
C ASP A 31 16.99 6.82 -12.11
N LEU A 32 16.99 6.80 -13.45
CA LEU A 32 17.27 7.98 -14.27
C LEU A 32 16.26 9.10 -14.04
N ALA A 33 14.97 8.78 -13.97
CA ALA A 33 13.93 9.76 -13.70
C ALA A 33 14.09 10.37 -12.30
N ALA A 34 14.34 9.57 -11.27
CA ALA A 34 14.54 10.05 -9.90
C ALA A 34 15.77 10.96 -9.77
N LYS A 35 16.89 10.62 -10.44
CA LYS A 35 18.10 11.46 -10.46
C LYS A 35 17.92 12.78 -11.22
N ALA A 36 17.09 12.78 -12.26
CA ALA A 36 16.78 13.97 -13.05
C ALA A 36 15.74 14.87 -12.39
N PHE A 37 15.03 14.39 -11.37
CA PHE A 37 13.93 15.13 -10.74
C PHE A 37 14.41 16.45 -10.12
N ARG A 38 13.67 17.52 -10.43
CA ARG A 38 13.75 18.84 -9.78
C ARG A 38 12.32 19.31 -9.57
N TYR A 39 11.99 19.64 -8.33
CA TYR A 39 10.62 20.03 -7.98
C TYR A 39 10.17 21.28 -8.74
N GLU A 40 11.09 22.23 -8.92
CA GLU A 40 10.84 23.49 -9.61
C GLU A 40 10.39 23.32 -11.08
N ASP A 41 10.81 22.22 -11.72
CA ASP A 41 10.52 21.97 -13.14
C ASP A 41 9.07 21.49 -13.38
N CYS A 42 8.35 21.12 -12.30
CA CYS A 42 7.01 20.55 -12.44
C CYS A 42 6.04 20.93 -11.29
N GLN A 43 6.38 21.95 -10.51
CA GLN A 43 5.53 22.43 -9.42
C GLN A 43 4.28 23.19 -9.88
N ASP A 44 4.20 23.55 -11.16
CA ASP A 44 3.14 24.35 -11.78
C ASP A 44 2.00 23.52 -12.38
N ARG A 45 2.08 22.19 -12.29
CA ARG A 45 1.09 21.28 -12.89
C ARG A 45 0.78 20.07 -12.01
N CYS A 46 -0.42 19.49 -12.15
CA CYS A 46 -0.80 18.27 -11.47
C CYS A 46 0.03 17.08 -11.98
N TRP A 47 0.34 16.15 -11.08
CA TRP A 47 1.06 14.91 -11.38
C TRP A 47 0.12 13.71 -11.58
N GLN A 48 -1.09 13.85 -11.10
CA GLN A 48 -2.20 12.91 -11.25
C GLN A 48 -3.54 13.64 -11.23
N SER A 49 -4.64 12.92 -11.47
CA SER A 49 -5.98 13.50 -11.39
C SER A 49 -6.21 14.18 -10.03
N GLU A 50 -6.92 15.30 -10.02
CA GLU A 50 -7.23 16.08 -8.81
C GLU A 50 -7.88 15.25 -7.70
N LYS A 51 -8.67 14.23 -8.05
CA LYS A 51 -9.27 13.31 -7.08
C LYS A 51 -8.24 12.51 -6.27
N PHE A 52 -7.00 12.46 -6.72
CA PHE A 52 -5.85 11.93 -6.02
C PHE A 52 -5.01 13.04 -5.38
N SER A 53 -5.66 14.02 -4.78
CA SER A 53 -5.02 15.03 -3.95
C SER A 53 -5.32 14.78 -2.48
N LEU A 54 -4.40 15.19 -1.60
CA LEU A 54 -4.65 15.09 -0.16
C LEU A 54 -5.92 15.83 0.23
N LEU A 55 -6.76 15.18 1.03
CA LEU A 55 -8.00 15.76 1.55
C LEU A 55 -8.97 16.22 0.45
N TYR A 56 -8.88 15.65 -0.78
CA TYR A 56 -9.81 15.91 -1.86
C TYR A 56 -11.27 15.72 -1.41
N GLY A 57 -12.15 16.61 -1.87
CA GLY A 57 -13.57 16.57 -1.56
C GLY A 57 -13.92 16.78 -0.09
N THR A 58 -13.02 17.42 0.67
CA THR A 58 -13.25 17.85 2.07
C THR A 58 -13.42 19.35 2.17
N PRO A 59 -13.90 19.88 3.30
CA PRO A 59 -13.96 21.33 3.52
C PRO A 59 -12.61 22.05 3.34
N LEU A 60 -11.47 21.40 3.62
CA LEU A 60 -10.16 22.00 3.35
C LEU A 60 -9.93 22.16 1.84
N TRP A 61 -10.23 21.11 1.07
CA TRP A 61 -10.09 21.16 -0.39
C TRP A 61 -10.93 22.27 -1.00
N ASP A 62 -12.20 22.38 -0.57
CA ASP A 62 -13.13 23.36 -1.10
C ASP A 62 -12.70 24.80 -0.81
N GLN A 63 -12.09 25.04 0.35
CA GLN A 63 -11.61 26.36 0.78
C GLN A 63 -10.19 26.67 0.30
N SER A 64 -9.49 25.71 -0.31
CA SER A 64 -8.11 25.90 -0.78
C SER A 64 -8.07 26.69 -2.08
N THR A 65 -7.06 27.53 -2.22
CA THR A 65 -6.70 28.17 -3.48
C THR A 65 -6.18 27.18 -4.49
N ASP A 66 -6.17 27.51 -5.79
CA ASP A 66 -5.64 26.63 -6.83
C ASP A 66 -4.17 26.24 -6.57
N ALA A 67 -3.35 27.17 -6.09
CA ALA A 67 -1.97 26.89 -5.71
C ALA A 67 -1.88 25.88 -4.53
N GLN A 68 -2.75 26.01 -3.52
CA GLN A 68 -2.81 25.06 -2.41
C GLN A 68 -3.30 23.69 -2.87
N ARG A 69 -4.30 23.62 -3.75
CA ARG A 69 -4.80 22.36 -4.33
C ARG A 69 -3.70 21.66 -5.13
N LEU A 70 -2.91 22.42 -5.87
CA LEU A 70 -1.79 21.88 -6.62
C LEU A 70 -0.75 21.23 -5.69
N VAL A 71 -0.39 21.91 -4.59
CA VAL A 71 0.51 21.32 -3.60
C VAL A 71 -0.12 20.10 -2.92
N LEU A 72 -1.42 20.11 -2.62
CA LEU A 72 -2.13 18.93 -2.10
C LEU A 72 -2.10 17.75 -3.07
N ASN A 73 -2.09 18.01 -4.40
CA ASN A 73 -1.92 16.99 -5.42
C ASN A 73 -0.52 16.36 -5.35
N HIS A 74 0.53 17.17 -5.26
CA HIS A 74 1.91 16.69 -5.11
C HIS A 74 2.12 15.92 -3.80
N LEU A 75 1.58 16.42 -2.70
CA LEU A 75 1.70 15.77 -1.39
C LEU A 75 0.95 14.44 -1.30
N TYR A 76 -0.09 14.23 -2.12
CA TYR A 76 -0.70 12.92 -2.23
C TYR A 76 0.29 11.89 -2.76
N TRP A 77 1.04 12.24 -3.81
CA TRP A 77 2.09 11.38 -4.35
C TRP A 77 3.13 11.01 -3.27
N VAL A 78 3.62 12.00 -2.53
CA VAL A 78 4.57 11.80 -1.42
C VAL A 78 4.01 10.87 -0.35
N ALA A 79 2.79 11.11 0.08
CA ALA A 79 2.12 10.32 1.10
C ALA A 79 1.88 8.88 0.65
N TYR A 80 1.41 8.71 -0.58
CA TYR A 80 1.13 7.43 -1.17
C TYR A 80 2.42 6.59 -1.27
N TYR A 81 3.45 7.13 -1.88
CA TYR A 81 4.71 6.39 -2.05
C TYR A 81 5.49 6.20 -0.75
N SER A 82 5.34 7.05 0.24
CA SER A 82 5.87 6.81 1.59
C SER A 82 5.26 5.55 2.25
N GLN A 83 4.01 5.23 1.96
CA GLN A 83 3.40 3.96 2.39
C GLN A 83 3.89 2.78 1.56
N ILE A 84 3.98 2.95 0.25
CA ILE A 84 4.46 1.91 -0.67
C ILE A 84 5.88 1.48 -0.28
N ILE A 85 6.80 2.39 -0.01
CA ILE A 85 8.15 2.09 0.49
C ILE A 85 8.11 1.10 1.66
N SER A 86 7.21 1.31 2.61
CA SER A 86 7.09 0.44 3.78
C SER A 86 6.52 -0.94 3.43
N ALA A 87 5.61 -0.99 2.44
CA ALA A 87 5.05 -2.24 1.94
C ALA A 87 6.09 -3.05 1.16
N GLU A 88 6.89 -2.41 0.31
CA GLU A 88 7.93 -3.05 -0.49
C GLU A 88 9.07 -3.60 0.36
N ILE A 89 9.49 -2.89 1.43
CA ILE A 89 10.45 -3.45 2.39
C ILE A 89 9.91 -4.77 3.01
N ALA A 90 8.63 -4.83 3.32
CA ALA A 90 8.01 -6.07 3.81
C ALA A 90 7.91 -7.13 2.70
N THR A 91 7.65 -6.72 1.45
CA THR A 91 7.63 -7.62 0.28
C THR A 91 8.99 -8.27 0.07
N ILE A 92 10.10 -7.50 0.11
CA ILE A 92 11.46 -8.05 0.02
C ILE A 92 11.69 -9.13 1.08
N PHE A 93 11.31 -8.86 2.34
CA PHE A 93 11.45 -9.84 3.42
C PHE A 93 10.66 -11.12 3.14
N PHE A 94 9.41 -11.02 2.72
CA PHE A 94 8.58 -12.18 2.44
C PHE A 94 8.98 -12.92 1.17
N ASN A 95 9.42 -12.24 0.14
CA ASN A 95 9.96 -12.89 -1.07
C ASN A 95 11.15 -13.78 -0.70
N GLN A 96 12.09 -13.29 0.11
CA GLN A 96 13.26 -14.06 0.54
C GLN A 96 12.90 -15.24 1.43
N THR A 97 12.00 -15.06 2.39
CA THR A 97 11.56 -16.17 3.26
C THR A 97 10.75 -17.22 2.51
N SER A 98 9.89 -16.79 1.57
CA SER A 98 9.13 -17.72 0.74
C SER A 98 10.00 -18.45 -0.28
N ALA A 99 11.01 -17.79 -0.87
CA ALA A 99 11.98 -18.44 -1.73
C ALA A 99 12.70 -19.59 -1.00
N ALA A 100 13.09 -19.39 0.27
CA ALA A 100 13.67 -20.45 1.09
C ALA A 100 12.74 -21.68 1.21
N GLY A 101 11.44 -21.46 1.49
CA GLY A 101 10.44 -22.52 1.61
C GLY A 101 10.12 -23.23 0.27
N LEU A 102 10.27 -22.52 -0.84
CA LEU A 102 10.02 -23.06 -2.18
C LEU A 102 11.23 -23.79 -2.74
N TYR A 103 12.45 -23.42 -2.37
CA TYR A 103 13.69 -23.96 -2.92
C TYR A 103 13.88 -25.46 -2.65
N ALA A 104 13.19 -26.02 -1.64
CA ALA A 104 13.18 -27.44 -1.34
C ALA A 104 12.63 -28.30 -2.50
N TYR A 105 11.80 -27.71 -3.38
CA TYR A 105 11.25 -28.39 -4.55
C TYR A 105 12.00 -27.98 -5.82
N GLU A 106 12.59 -28.97 -6.49
CA GLU A 106 13.40 -28.71 -7.68
C GLU A 106 12.62 -27.98 -8.79
N GLY A 107 11.35 -28.34 -8.98
CA GLY A 107 10.45 -27.70 -9.95
C GLY A 107 10.04 -26.27 -9.61
N PHE A 108 10.40 -25.76 -8.41
CA PHE A 108 10.05 -24.37 -8.00
C PHE A 108 11.26 -23.42 -7.98
N ARG A 109 12.42 -23.87 -8.40
CA ARG A 109 13.64 -23.02 -8.41
C ARG A 109 13.49 -21.81 -9.33
N SER A 110 12.79 -21.96 -10.45
CA SER A 110 12.48 -20.85 -11.34
C SER A 110 11.61 -19.76 -10.70
N ILE A 111 10.78 -20.14 -9.71
CA ILE A 111 10.03 -19.19 -8.90
C ILE A 111 11.00 -18.39 -8.00
N CYS A 112 12.00 -19.03 -7.42
CA CYS A 112 13.01 -18.35 -6.62
C CYS A 112 13.77 -17.30 -7.42
N ASP A 113 14.20 -17.62 -8.66
CA ASP A 113 14.87 -16.65 -9.56
C ASP A 113 13.96 -15.46 -9.87
N MET A 114 12.68 -15.70 -10.07
CA MET A 114 11.68 -14.63 -10.29
C MET A 114 11.55 -13.74 -9.07
N LEU A 115 11.52 -14.30 -7.84
CA LEU A 115 11.43 -13.54 -6.59
C LEU A 115 12.68 -12.70 -6.31
N ASP A 116 13.85 -13.18 -6.73
CA ASP A 116 15.10 -12.42 -6.62
C ASP A 116 15.09 -11.21 -7.55
N LEU A 117 14.58 -11.36 -8.79
CA LEU A 117 14.38 -10.25 -9.71
C LEU A 117 13.39 -9.22 -9.11
N GLU A 118 12.21 -9.65 -8.69
CA GLU A 118 11.19 -8.79 -8.08
C GLU A 118 11.77 -8.05 -6.84
N SER A 119 12.51 -8.74 -5.97
CA SER A 119 13.15 -8.10 -4.82
C SER A 119 14.22 -7.08 -5.21
N SER A 120 14.84 -7.22 -6.39
CA SER A 120 15.75 -6.21 -6.93
C SER A 120 15.00 -4.99 -7.43
N GLN A 121 13.86 -5.20 -8.12
CA GLN A 121 12.98 -4.14 -8.59
C GLN A 121 12.40 -3.33 -7.43
N GLU A 122 11.92 -4.00 -6.35
CA GLU A 122 11.43 -3.32 -5.14
C GLU A 122 12.49 -2.40 -4.50
N ARG A 123 13.76 -2.78 -4.50
CA ARG A 123 14.83 -1.88 -4.01
C ARG A 123 14.98 -0.63 -4.85
N ALA A 124 14.91 -0.75 -6.18
CA ALA A 124 14.99 0.41 -7.08
C ALA A 124 13.77 1.33 -6.94
N HIS A 125 12.57 0.75 -6.76
CA HIS A 125 11.35 1.50 -6.48
C HIS A 125 11.51 2.34 -5.21
N ILE A 126 11.93 1.72 -4.10
CA ILE A 126 12.15 2.37 -2.80
C ILE A 126 13.11 3.55 -2.94
N ASP A 127 14.24 3.36 -3.62
CA ASP A 127 15.27 4.38 -3.78
C ASP A 127 14.74 5.58 -4.61
N ALA A 128 13.99 5.31 -5.69
CA ALA A 128 13.38 6.35 -6.50
C ALA A 128 12.34 7.16 -5.72
N PHE A 129 11.44 6.48 -5.01
CA PHE A 129 10.39 7.15 -4.22
C PHE A 129 10.98 7.99 -3.09
N GLN A 130 11.99 7.48 -2.38
CA GLN A 130 12.66 8.22 -1.31
C GLN A 130 13.37 9.46 -1.83
N THR A 131 14.02 9.36 -2.99
CA THR A 131 14.76 10.47 -3.60
C THR A 131 13.80 11.61 -3.94
N VAL A 132 12.71 11.31 -4.62
CA VAL A 132 11.71 12.31 -5.02
C VAL A 132 10.98 12.88 -3.81
N ALA A 133 10.50 12.03 -2.89
CA ALA A 133 9.77 12.47 -1.71
C ALA A 133 10.59 13.43 -0.83
N ARG A 134 11.88 13.14 -0.62
CA ARG A 134 12.78 14.02 0.15
C ARG A 134 12.93 15.40 -0.49
N GLN A 135 13.17 15.46 -1.80
CA GLN A 135 13.31 16.75 -2.49
C GLN A 135 12.05 17.62 -2.34
N ILE A 136 10.86 17.00 -2.47
CA ILE A 136 9.58 17.71 -2.33
C ILE A 136 9.42 18.23 -0.90
N GLU A 137 9.67 17.38 0.10
CA GLU A 137 9.52 17.76 1.50
C GLU A 137 10.54 18.84 1.89
N ASP A 138 11.77 18.77 1.42
CA ASP A 138 12.83 19.77 1.68
C ASP A 138 12.49 21.12 1.03
N CYS A 139 11.82 21.13 -0.14
CA CYS A 139 11.36 22.37 -0.79
C CYS A 139 10.14 23.00 -0.10
N LEU A 140 9.24 22.18 0.44
CA LEU A 140 7.94 22.66 0.94
C LEU A 140 7.92 22.90 2.46
N PHE A 141 8.79 22.24 3.22
CA PHE A 141 8.71 22.23 4.69
C PHE A 141 10.09 22.27 5.35
N ASP A 142 10.17 22.95 6.50
CA ASP A 142 11.38 22.95 7.35
C ASP A 142 11.72 21.57 7.92
N ARG A 143 10.73 20.68 7.96
CA ARG A 143 10.86 19.30 8.49
C ARG A 143 9.95 18.36 7.72
N PRO A 144 10.44 17.14 7.42
CA PRO A 144 9.61 16.15 6.74
C PRO A 144 8.27 15.90 7.45
N LEU A 145 7.19 15.79 6.68
CA LEU A 145 5.86 15.49 7.17
C LEU A 145 5.53 13.99 7.06
N PHE A 146 5.95 13.36 5.98
CA PHE A 146 5.57 12.00 5.59
C PHE A 146 6.70 10.99 5.76
N SER A 147 7.96 11.45 5.88
CA SER A 147 9.10 10.57 6.08
C SER A 147 9.09 9.97 7.47
N TYR A 148 9.08 8.65 7.53
CA TYR A 148 9.11 7.88 8.77
C TYR A 148 10.50 7.29 9.00
N PRO A 149 11.06 7.36 10.21
CA PRO A 149 12.28 6.65 10.54
C PRO A 149 12.00 5.15 10.58
N MET A 150 12.32 4.45 9.50
CA MET A 150 12.15 3.00 9.42
C MET A 150 13.24 2.28 10.19
N ARG A 151 12.83 1.43 11.15
CA ARG A 151 13.73 0.64 11.98
C ARG A 151 13.74 -0.85 11.64
N GLY A 152 13.04 -1.25 10.58
CA GLY A 152 12.95 -2.64 10.14
C GLY A 152 11.79 -2.89 9.18
N PRO A 153 11.69 -4.12 8.63
CA PRO A 153 10.73 -4.46 7.57
C PRO A 153 9.25 -4.33 7.97
N PHE A 154 8.96 -4.28 9.27
CA PHE A 154 7.60 -4.09 9.80
C PHE A 154 7.55 -2.83 10.67
N THR A 155 8.23 -1.81 10.24
CA THR A 155 8.12 -0.48 10.84
C THR A 155 6.66 -0.03 10.79
N GLU A 156 6.30 0.87 11.69
CA GLU A 156 4.95 1.43 11.77
C GLU A 156 4.53 1.95 10.41
N THR A 157 3.89 1.08 9.64
CA THR A 157 3.20 1.49 8.44
C THR A 157 1.88 2.09 8.88
N MET A 158 1.31 2.95 8.06
CA MET A 158 -0.01 3.52 8.28
C MET A 158 -1.10 2.46 8.52
N ILE A 159 -0.87 1.20 8.12
CA ILE A 159 -1.75 0.06 8.36
C ILE A 159 -1.90 -0.28 9.86
N PHE A 160 -0.94 0.13 10.70
CA PHE A 160 -0.86 -0.30 12.10
C PHE A 160 -0.96 0.83 13.13
N THR A 161 -1.20 2.03 12.69
CA THR A 161 -1.06 3.23 13.52
C THR A 161 -2.22 3.46 14.46
N ASP A 162 -3.43 2.99 14.15
CA ASP A 162 -4.58 3.05 15.08
C ASP A 162 -4.48 2.10 16.26
N ALA A 163 -3.56 1.15 16.20
CA ALA A 163 -3.37 0.17 17.25
C ALA A 163 -2.50 0.73 18.39
N ASN A 164 -2.81 0.36 19.63
CA ASN A 164 -1.94 0.67 20.75
C ASN A 164 -0.59 -0.07 20.63
N LYS A 165 0.42 0.32 21.44
CA LYS A 165 1.79 -0.24 21.37
C LYS A 165 1.82 -1.77 21.45
N LEU A 166 0.98 -2.37 22.30
CA LEU A 166 0.90 -3.82 22.47
C LEU A 166 0.32 -4.52 21.23
N GLN A 167 -0.74 -3.97 20.66
CA GLN A 167 -1.34 -4.50 19.43
C GLN A 167 -0.37 -4.39 18.25
N ARG A 168 0.36 -3.29 18.11
CA ARG A 168 1.41 -3.12 17.09
C ARG A 168 2.52 -4.13 17.25
N TRP A 169 3.01 -4.33 18.49
CA TRP A 169 4.02 -5.35 18.80
C TRP A 169 3.53 -6.75 18.45
N TRP A 170 2.30 -7.09 18.84
CA TRP A 170 1.70 -8.40 18.54
C TRP A 170 1.56 -8.63 17.04
N LYS A 171 1.10 -7.64 16.28
CA LYS A 171 0.96 -7.75 14.83
C LYS A 171 2.31 -7.92 14.13
N ARG A 172 3.35 -7.23 14.58
CA ARG A 172 4.72 -7.44 14.08
C ARG A 172 5.23 -8.84 14.38
N LEU A 173 4.95 -9.35 15.57
CA LEU A 173 5.29 -10.72 15.92
C LEU A 173 4.60 -11.73 15.01
N GLN A 174 3.30 -11.56 14.77
CA GLN A 174 2.53 -12.40 13.84
C GLN A 174 3.14 -12.41 12.43
N LEU A 175 3.51 -11.24 11.88
CA LEU A 175 4.13 -11.15 10.57
C LEU A 175 5.50 -11.85 10.51
N ARG A 176 6.33 -11.69 11.54
CA ARG A 176 7.62 -12.39 11.63
C ARG A 176 7.44 -13.91 11.74
N VAL A 177 6.50 -14.36 12.57
CA VAL A 177 6.16 -15.78 12.71
C VAL A 177 5.66 -16.33 11.38
N PHE A 178 4.80 -15.61 10.66
CA PHE A 178 4.35 -16.02 9.33
C PHE A 178 5.52 -16.14 8.34
N GLY A 179 6.48 -15.20 8.34
CA GLY A 179 7.69 -15.29 7.52
C GLY A 179 8.53 -16.54 7.85
N LEU A 180 8.72 -16.84 9.13
CA LEU A 180 9.44 -18.05 9.56
C LEU A 180 8.70 -19.34 9.13
N LEU A 181 7.38 -19.36 9.27
CA LEU A 181 6.56 -20.49 8.81
C LEU A 181 6.64 -20.65 7.29
N SER A 182 6.62 -19.56 6.53
CA SER A 182 6.78 -19.59 5.06
C SER A 182 8.16 -20.13 4.65
N ALA A 183 9.22 -19.80 5.38
CA ALA A 183 10.56 -20.32 5.11
C ALA A 183 10.71 -21.82 5.34
N GLY A 184 9.89 -22.41 6.23
CA GLY A 184 9.93 -23.83 6.57
C GLY A 184 8.78 -24.68 6.03
N ASN A 185 7.87 -24.08 5.25
CA ASN A 185 6.66 -24.77 4.77
C ASN A 185 6.24 -24.27 3.38
N THR A 186 6.27 -25.14 2.41
CA THR A 186 6.02 -24.78 0.99
C THR A 186 4.60 -24.29 0.74
N PHE A 187 3.59 -24.90 1.37
CA PHE A 187 2.21 -24.42 1.23
C PHE A 187 2.07 -22.98 1.77
N LEU A 188 2.65 -22.68 2.93
CA LEU A 188 2.62 -21.34 3.49
C LEU A 188 3.48 -20.34 2.71
N ALA A 189 4.56 -20.80 2.08
CA ALA A 189 5.30 -19.99 1.12
C ALA A 189 4.44 -19.58 -0.07
N CYS A 190 3.67 -20.51 -0.67
CA CYS A 190 2.70 -20.19 -1.72
C CYS A 190 1.54 -19.31 -1.19
N GLN A 191 1.10 -19.55 0.03
CA GLN A 191 0.04 -18.76 0.68
C GLN A 191 0.43 -17.29 0.89
N TYR A 192 1.71 -16.99 1.07
CA TYR A 192 2.18 -15.60 1.07
C TYR A 192 1.73 -14.86 -0.20
N PHE A 193 1.78 -15.50 -1.37
CA PHE A 193 1.38 -14.89 -2.63
C PHE A 193 -0.13 -14.64 -2.72
N THR A 194 -0.96 -15.45 -2.05
CA THR A 194 -2.37 -15.12 -1.88
C THR A 194 -2.54 -13.81 -1.09
N VAL A 195 -1.83 -13.67 0.03
CA VAL A 195 -1.87 -12.45 0.85
C VAL A 195 -1.31 -11.25 0.09
N ARG A 196 -0.18 -11.43 -0.63
CA ARG A 196 0.43 -10.39 -1.46
C ARG A 196 -0.53 -9.95 -2.56
N GLY A 197 -1.11 -10.88 -3.33
CA GLY A 197 -2.10 -10.60 -4.37
C GLY A 197 -3.31 -9.83 -3.84
N LEU A 198 -3.87 -10.24 -2.71
CA LEU A 198 -4.97 -9.53 -2.08
C LEU A 198 -4.58 -8.09 -1.67
N ARG A 199 -3.39 -7.87 -1.15
CA ARG A 199 -2.91 -6.53 -0.75
C ARG A 199 -2.63 -5.63 -1.93
N THR A 200 -2.08 -6.17 -3.02
CA THR A 200 -1.75 -5.42 -4.23
C THR A 200 -2.96 -5.07 -5.09
N LEU A 201 -4.13 -5.73 -4.91
CA LEU A 201 -5.34 -5.42 -5.68
C LEU A 201 -5.73 -3.94 -5.62
N ASN A 202 -5.74 -3.34 -4.43
CA ASN A 202 -6.03 -1.91 -4.29
C ASN A 202 -4.90 -1.04 -4.83
N GLY A 203 -3.66 -1.40 -4.53
CA GLY A 203 -2.48 -0.74 -5.08
C GLY A 203 -2.54 -0.70 -6.60
N LYS A 204 -2.85 -1.82 -7.23
CA LYS A 204 -2.98 -1.92 -8.69
C LYS A 204 -4.05 -0.98 -9.25
N LEU A 205 -5.20 -0.84 -8.59
CA LEU A 205 -6.26 0.07 -9.04
C LEU A 205 -5.79 1.53 -9.01
N VAL A 206 -5.14 1.94 -7.93
CA VAL A 206 -4.60 3.31 -7.79
C VAL A 206 -3.45 3.54 -8.74
N GLN A 207 -2.46 2.66 -8.77
CA GLN A 207 -1.30 2.76 -9.65
C GLN A 207 -1.71 2.83 -11.13
N HIS A 208 -2.69 2.02 -11.53
CA HIS A 208 -3.26 2.11 -12.86
C HIS A 208 -3.82 3.51 -13.15
N GLN A 209 -4.59 4.08 -12.24
CA GLN A 209 -5.16 5.42 -12.43
C GLN A 209 -4.10 6.52 -12.39
N LEU A 210 -3.05 6.39 -11.57
CA LEU A 210 -1.91 7.31 -11.58
C LEU A 210 -1.13 7.20 -12.90
N SER A 211 -0.92 5.97 -13.39
CA SER A 211 -0.20 5.74 -14.65
C SER A 211 -0.94 6.25 -15.90
N GLN A 212 -2.27 6.38 -15.84
CA GLN A 212 -3.08 6.94 -16.93
C GLN A 212 -2.79 8.42 -17.20
N PHE A 213 -2.16 9.10 -16.26
CA PHE A 213 -1.73 10.50 -16.44
C PHE A 213 -0.44 10.63 -17.25
N TYR A 214 0.20 9.51 -17.56
CA TYR A 214 1.45 9.49 -18.33
C TYR A 214 1.18 9.70 -19.83
N GLU A 215 1.75 10.79 -20.36
CA GLU A 215 1.66 11.19 -21.78
C GLU A 215 3.04 11.15 -22.47
N GLY A 216 3.92 10.29 -21.99
CA GLY A 216 5.29 10.18 -22.51
C GLY A 216 6.31 10.97 -21.68
N LYS A 217 7.48 11.19 -22.27
CA LYS A 217 8.63 11.83 -21.58
C LYS A 217 8.39 13.30 -21.19
N SER A 218 7.35 13.94 -21.70
CA SER A 218 6.95 15.30 -21.33
C SER A 218 6.12 15.37 -20.04
N SER A 219 5.67 14.22 -19.53
CA SER A 219 4.98 14.15 -18.26
C SER A 219 5.88 14.56 -17.11
N PRO A 220 5.34 15.11 -16.00
CA PRO A 220 6.09 15.34 -14.78
C PRO A 220 6.83 14.06 -14.33
N ILE A 221 8.04 14.19 -13.80
CA ILE A 221 8.82 13.03 -13.38
C ILE A 221 8.08 12.15 -12.37
N PRO A 222 7.35 12.66 -11.37
CA PRO A 222 6.55 11.80 -10.48
C PRO A 222 5.50 10.97 -11.22
N THR A 223 4.90 11.52 -12.29
CA THR A 223 3.97 10.78 -13.17
C THR A 223 4.70 9.68 -13.94
N GLN A 224 5.90 9.95 -14.47
CA GLN A 224 6.71 8.96 -15.16
C GLN A 224 7.09 7.81 -14.21
N ILE A 225 7.53 8.13 -12.99
CA ILE A 225 7.85 7.15 -11.94
C ILE A 225 6.63 6.29 -11.62
N SER A 226 5.45 6.89 -11.45
CA SER A 226 4.20 6.16 -11.22
C SER A 226 3.88 5.19 -12.36
N HIS A 227 4.16 5.59 -13.60
CA HIS A 227 3.93 4.75 -14.77
C HIS A 227 4.92 3.56 -14.82
N TYR A 228 6.22 3.80 -14.66
CA TYR A 228 7.22 2.73 -14.68
C TYR A 228 7.01 1.73 -13.54
N HIS A 229 6.73 2.22 -12.33
CA HIS A 229 6.37 1.39 -11.20
C HIS A 229 5.15 0.50 -11.49
N PHE A 230 4.07 1.07 -12.05
CA PHE A 230 2.89 0.29 -12.43
C PHE A 230 3.20 -0.82 -13.45
N MET A 231 4.10 -0.55 -14.38
CA MET A 231 4.50 -1.55 -15.39
C MET A 231 5.21 -2.75 -14.73
N ASP A 232 6.14 -2.50 -13.80
CA ASP A 232 6.85 -3.55 -13.05
C ASP A 232 5.88 -4.29 -12.11
N GLU A 233 5.05 -3.58 -11.36
CA GLU A 233 4.03 -4.15 -10.46
C GLU A 233 3.03 -5.08 -11.17
N SER A 234 2.80 -4.88 -12.45
CA SER A 234 1.94 -5.77 -13.23
C SER A 234 2.49 -7.18 -13.30
N PHE A 235 3.82 -7.36 -13.34
CA PHE A 235 4.47 -8.67 -13.28
C PHE A 235 4.42 -9.27 -11.89
N HIS A 236 4.62 -8.45 -10.83
CA HIS A 236 4.52 -8.88 -9.43
C HIS A 236 3.10 -9.40 -9.11
N PHE A 237 2.07 -8.71 -9.63
CA PHE A 237 0.69 -9.18 -9.50
C PHE A 237 0.45 -10.50 -10.25
N ASN A 238 0.97 -10.62 -11.49
CA ASN A 238 0.86 -11.85 -12.27
C ASN A 238 1.56 -13.02 -11.57
N SER A 239 2.74 -12.80 -11.00
CA SER A 239 3.46 -13.79 -10.19
C SER A 239 2.63 -14.23 -8.98
N SER A 240 2.04 -13.26 -8.29
CA SER A 240 1.18 -13.54 -7.13
C SER A 240 0.00 -14.43 -7.52
N THR A 241 -0.66 -14.11 -8.62
CA THR A 241 -1.81 -14.90 -9.12
C THR A 241 -1.38 -16.29 -9.54
N LEU A 242 -0.30 -16.43 -10.31
CA LEU A 242 0.22 -17.69 -10.78
C LEU A 242 0.59 -18.62 -9.61
N ILE A 243 1.30 -18.11 -8.60
CA ILE A 243 1.74 -18.93 -7.48
C ILE A 243 0.56 -19.28 -6.56
N SER A 244 -0.32 -18.33 -6.27
CA SER A 244 -1.44 -18.55 -5.35
C SER A 244 -2.58 -19.39 -5.94
N GLN A 245 -2.72 -19.47 -7.24
CA GLN A 245 -3.83 -20.17 -7.89
C GLN A 245 -3.37 -21.45 -8.63
N ASP A 246 -2.28 -21.39 -9.39
CA ASP A 246 -1.81 -22.51 -10.16
C ASP A 246 -0.81 -23.37 -9.37
N VAL A 247 0.28 -22.77 -8.84
CA VAL A 247 1.35 -23.51 -8.14
C VAL A 247 0.83 -24.18 -6.87
N ILE A 248 0.01 -23.49 -6.08
CA ILE A 248 -0.54 -24.04 -4.83
C ILE A 248 -1.42 -25.28 -5.08
N CYS A 249 -2.05 -25.38 -6.23
CA CYS A 249 -2.89 -26.53 -6.59
C CYS A 249 -2.08 -27.80 -6.94
N GLU A 250 -0.78 -27.68 -7.25
CA GLU A 250 0.12 -28.80 -7.46
C GLU A 250 0.65 -29.41 -6.16
N LEU A 251 0.46 -28.71 -5.04
CA LEU A 251 0.86 -29.19 -3.72
C LEU A 251 -0.18 -30.16 -3.16
N PRO A 252 0.22 -31.07 -2.25
CA PRO A 252 -0.71 -31.84 -1.45
C PRO A 252 -1.70 -30.91 -0.74
N GLY A 253 -2.94 -31.36 -0.57
CA GLY A 253 -3.96 -30.59 0.15
C GLY A 253 -3.45 -30.11 1.51
N PRO A 254 -3.80 -28.89 1.92
CA PRO A 254 -3.26 -28.31 3.17
C PRO A 254 -3.73 -29.08 4.41
N THR A 255 -2.81 -29.23 5.35
CA THR A 255 -3.12 -29.72 6.69
C THR A 255 -4.07 -28.76 7.42
N ALA A 256 -4.71 -29.20 8.51
CA ALA A 256 -5.57 -28.36 9.32
C ALA A 256 -4.83 -27.11 9.86
N PHE A 257 -3.53 -27.25 10.20
CA PHE A 257 -2.70 -26.13 10.63
C PHE A 257 -2.47 -25.12 9.51
N GLU A 258 -2.04 -25.57 8.34
CA GLU A 258 -1.80 -24.72 7.17
C GLU A 258 -3.07 -23.98 6.72
N LYS A 259 -4.19 -24.71 6.66
CA LYS A 259 -5.50 -24.14 6.35
C LYS A 259 -5.89 -23.05 7.35
N ASN A 260 -5.64 -23.26 8.64
CA ASN A 260 -5.94 -22.27 9.67
C ASN A 260 -5.07 -21.02 9.52
N VAL A 261 -3.75 -21.18 9.38
CA VAL A 261 -2.80 -20.06 9.18
C VAL A 261 -3.15 -19.26 7.92
N ALA A 262 -3.42 -19.94 6.79
CA ALA A 262 -3.80 -19.30 5.54
C ALA A 262 -5.06 -18.44 5.69
N ASN A 263 -6.10 -18.97 6.32
CA ASN A 263 -7.35 -18.26 6.50
C ASN A 263 -7.26 -17.09 7.49
N LEU A 264 -6.41 -17.21 8.51
CA LEU A 264 -6.10 -16.08 9.40
C LEU A 264 -5.36 -14.96 8.65
N GLY A 265 -4.47 -15.30 7.71
CA GLY A 265 -3.81 -14.35 6.83
C GLY A 265 -4.81 -13.59 5.93
N ILE A 266 -5.72 -14.32 5.25
CA ILE A 266 -6.78 -13.73 4.42
C ILE A 266 -7.71 -12.84 5.26
N LYS A 267 -8.14 -13.32 6.44
CA LYS A 267 -8.95 -12.53 7.38
C LYS A 267 -8.23 -11.26 7.83
N GLY A 268 -6.91 -11.35 8.07
CA GLY A 268 -6.08 -10.19 8.39
C GLY A 268 -6.08 -9.14 7.28
N CYS A 269 -5.96 -9.56 6.01
CA CYS A 269 -6.10 -8.65 4.86
C CYS A 269 -7.47 -7.99 4.82
N GLN A 270 -8.55 -8.74 4.98
CA GLN A 270 -9.89 -8.18 5.02
C GLN A 270 -10.07 -7.21 6.19
N GLN A 271 -9.48 -7.50 7.35
CA GLN A 271 -9.56 -6.64 8.52
C GLN A 271 -8.81 -5.31 8.29
N ASP A 272 -7.65 -5.35 7.65
CA ASP A 272 -6.93 -4.14 7.29
C ASP A 272 -7.77 -3.27 6.32
N HIS A 273 -8.53 -3.88 5.43
CA HIS A 273 -9.43 -3.19 4.51
C HIS A 273 -10.81 -2.83 5.07
N SER A 274 -11.25 -3.43 6.18
CA SER A 274 -12.59 -3.21 6.75
C SER A 274 -12.88 -1.79 7.24
N THR A 275 -11.91 -0.92 7.21
CA THR A 275 -11.98 0.46 7.69
C THR A 275 -11.56 1.46 6.62
N PHE A 276 -11.85 1.19 5.37
CA PHE A 276 -11.45 1.99 4.20
C PHE A 276 -9.93 2.07 4.07
N SER A 277 -9.27 0.90 4.01
CA SER A 277 -7.84 0.92 3.95
C SER A 277 -7.37 1.72 2.73
N VAL A 278 -6.67 2.63 3.07
CA VAL A 278 -5.26 2.71 3.00
C VAL A 278 -4.74 3.22 1.67
N VAL A 279 -5.25 2.90 0.54
CA VAL A 279 -4.46 3.04 -0.66
C VAL A 279 -4.98 4.10 -1.60
N ILE A 280 -6.06 4.76 -1.28
CA ILE A 280 -6.61 5.86 -2.05
C ILE A 280 -6.82 7.04 -1.13
N ASN A 281 -7.74 7.90 -1.40
CA ASN A 281 -8.10 9.02 -0.56
C ASN A 281 -8.38 8.65 0.91
N GLY A 282 -8.58 7.36 1.20
CA GLY A 282 -8.68 6.81 2.54
C GLY A 282 -7.38 6.77 3.35
N ILE A 283 -6.21 6.95 2.75
CA ILE A 283 -4.91 6.96 3.43
C ILE A 283 -4.92 7.82 4.70
N PHE A 284 -5.47 9.00 4.60
CA PHE A 284 -5.52 9.98 5.67
C PHE A 284 -6.79 9.94 6.52
N TRP A 285 -7.76 9.14 6.12
CA TRP A 285 -9.06 9.15 6.76
C TRP A 285 -9.15 8.27 7.99
N ARG A 286 -8.31 7.25 8.07
CA ARG A 286 -8.42 6.23 9.08
C ARG A 286 -7.42 6.36 10.23
N ASP A 287 -6.24 6.80 9.92
CA ASP A 287 -5.11 6.66 10.81
C ASP A 287 -4.97 7.88 11.73
N SER A 288 -5.20 7.66 13.02
CA SER A 288 -5.08 8.73 14.02
C SER A 288 -3.66 9.30 14.14
N SER A 289 -2.64 8.59 13.68
CA SER A 289 -1.28 9.13 13.62
C SER A 289 -1.14 10.20 12.53
N LEU A 290 -1.97 10.14 11.50
CA LEU A 290 -2.02 11.15 10.46
C LEU A 290 -2.67 12.45 10.93
N TYR A 291 -3.39 12.45 12.03
CA TYR A 291 -3.84 13.71 12.63
C TYR A 291 -2.65 14.62 12.92
N GLU A 292 -1.52 14.06 13.36
CA GLU A 292 -0.30 14.86 13.56
C GLU A 292 0.23 15.42 12.24
N VAL A 293 0.26 14.62 11.18
CA VAL A 293 0.70 15.04 9.85
C VAL A 293 -0.21 16.13 9.31
N VAL A 294 -1.53 15.92 9.31
CA VAL A 294 -2.51 16.90 8.82
C VAL A 294 -2.47 18.17 9.68
N TYR A 295 -2.38 18.06 11.01
CA TYR A 295 -2.26 19.21 11.89
C TYR A 295 -1.01 20.03 11.58
N ARG A 296 0.14 19.38 11.34
CA ARG A 296 1.38 20.07 10.95
C ARG A 296 1.26 20.72 9.57
N LEU A 297 0.62 20.05 8.60
CA LEU A 297 0.32 20.60 7.29
C LEU A 297 -0.50 21.89 7.39
N LEU A 298 -1.59 21.88 8.15
CA LEU A 298 -2.45 23.06 8.35
C LEU A 298 -1.71 24.19 9.07
N ARG A 299 -0.73 23.86 9.91
CA ARG A 299 0.11 24.83 10.64
C ARG A 299 1.34 25.29 9.84
N SER A 300 1.65 24.66 8.71
CA SER A 300 2.78 25.01 7.84
C SER A 300 2.54 26.36 7.13
N PRO A 301 3.57 26.96 6.54
CA PRO A 301 3.43 28.17 5.74
C PRO A 301 2.41 28.05 4.60
N LEU A 302 2.15 26.83 4.11
CA LEU A 302 1.18 26.58 3.03
C LEU A 302 -0.24 27.04 3.40
N PHE A 303 -0.68 26.78 4.64
CA PHE A 303 -2.02 27.15 5.12
C PHE A 303 -1.98 28.25 6.21
N ALA A 304 -0.88 28.38 6.93
CA ALA A 304 -0.63 29.37 8.00
C ALA A 304 -1.76 29.46 9.05
N MET A 305 -2.54 28.37 9.25
CA MET A 305 -3.67 28.38 10.19
C MET A 305 -3.21 28.48 11.64
N THR A 306 -3.94 29.19 12.47
CA THR A 306 -3.77 29.18 13.93
C THR A 306 -4.11 27.80 14.51
N HIS A 307 -3.75 27.54 15.76
CA HIS A 307 -4.12 26.28 16.44
C HIS A 307 -5.64 26.03 16.40
N THR A 308 -6.42 27.07 16.65
CA THR A 308 -7.89 27.00 16.70
C THR A 308 -8.48 26.72 15.32
N GLU A 309 -8.00 27.39 14.28
CA GLU A 309 -8.43 27.17 12.90
C GLU A 309 -8.07 25.76 12.43
N ALA A 310 -6.83 25.31 12.63
CA ALA A 310 -6.40 23.97 12.27
C ALA A 310 -7.24 22.89 12.98
N LYS A 311 -7.54 23.09 14.27
CA LYS A 311 -8.42 22.18 15.02
C LYS A 311 -9.83 22.16 14.44
N SER A 312 -10.41 23.33 14.15
CA SER A 312 -11.76 23.45 13.56
C SER A 312 -11.81 22.78 12.19
N MET A 313 -10.81 23.03 11.34
CA MET A 313 -10.70 22.44 10.01
C MET A 313 -10.59 20.90 10.07
N MET A 314 -9.76 20.36 10.95
CA MET A 314 -9.66 18.90 11.14
C MET A 314 -10.98 18.29 11.62
N VAL A 315 -11.72 18.96 12.52
CA VAL A 315 -13.03 18.49 12.94
C VAL A 315 -13.99 18.44 11.74
N GLN A 316 -14.02 19.46 10.91
CA GLN A 316 -14.86 19.49 9.71
C GLN A 316 -14.47 18.39 8.73
N CYS A 317 -13.18 18.22 8.40
CA CYS A 317 -12.71 17.24 7.44
C CYS A 317 -12.94 15.79 7.88
N PHE A 318 -12.76 15.47 9.17
CA PHE A 318 -12.75 14.09 9.63
C PHE A 318 -14.05 13.61 10.29
N THR A 319 -14.94 14.51 10.70
CA THR A 319 -16.15 14.10 11.46
C THR A 319 -17.46 14.34 10.72
N GLN A 320 -17.39 14.87 9.50
CA GLN A 320 -18.56 15.13 8.66
C GLN A 320 -18.49 14.31 7.36
N PRO A 321 -19.64 13.95 6.76
CA PRO A 321 -19.68 13.38 5.43
C PRO A 321 -19.04 14.34 4.42
N SER A 322 -18.32 13.78 3.45
CA SER A 322 -17.66 14.53 2.38
C SER A 322 -17.63 13.71 1.10
N GLU A 323 -17.43 14.35 -0.06
CA GLU A 323 -17.30 13.68 -1.34
C GLU A 323 -16.11 12.71 -1.33
N GLY A 324 -14.96 13.11 -0.79
CA GLY A 324 -13.78 12.25 -0.68
C GLY A 324 -14.04 10.99 0.14
N LEU A 325 -14.87 11.07 1.20
CA LEU A 325 -15.26 9.91 1.99
C LEU A 325 -16.19 8.97 1.20
N HIS A 326 -17.14 9.50 0.44
CA HIS A 326 -17.99 8.69 -0.42
C HIS A 326 -17.19 8.00 -1.54
N GLN A 327 -16.26 8.70 -2.16
CA GLN A 327 -15.36 8.14 -3.16
C GLN A 327 -14.50 7.02 -2.58
N SER A 328 -13.94 7.20 -1.39
CA SER A 328 -13.17 6.16 -0.69
C SER A 328 -14.03 4.93 -0.40
N PHE A 329 -15.30 5.13 -0.05
CA PHE A 329 -16.23 4.01 0.17
C PHE A 329 -16.57 3.26 -1.11
N GLN A 330 -16.80 3.94 -2.22
CA GLN A 330 -17.00 3.29 -3.52
C GLN A 330 -15.81 2.43 -3.90
N THR A 331 -14.60 2.95 -3.73
CA THR A 331 -13.37 2.18 -4.00
C THR A 331 -13.23 0.97 -3.07
N HIS A 332 -13.61 1.12 -1.79
CA HIS A 332 -13.66 -0.03 -0.88
C HIS A 332 -14.61 -1.13 -1.38
N GLN A 333 -15.78 -0.75 -1.92
CA GLN A 333 -16.72 -1.73 -2.49
C GLN A 333 -16.18 -2.42 -3.75
N GLU A 334 -15.46 -1.68 -4.61
CA GLU A 334 -14.79 -2.25 -5.78
C GLU A 334 -13.68 -3.22 -5.36
N ALA A 335 -12.88 -2.83 -4.38
CA ALA A 335 -11.87 -3.68 -3.80
C ALA A 335 -12.46 -4.96 -3.22
N MET A 336 -13.56 -4.88 -2.49
CA MET A 336 -14.24 -6.03 -1.91
C MET A 336 -14.66 -7.05 -2.98
N ARG A 337 -15.21 -6.59 -4.11
CA ARG A 337 -15.54 -7.46 -5.26
C ARG A 337 -14.31 -8.10 -5.87
N SER A 338 -13.22 -7.33 -6.02
CA SER A 338 -11.96 -7.84 -6.57
C SER A 338 -11.32 -8.88 -5.65
N TYR A 339 -11.36 -8.67 -4.33
CA TYR A 339 -10.92 -9.66 -3.33
C TYR A 339 -11.71 -10.95 -3.41
N GLN A 340 -13.03 -10.86 -3.47
CA GLN A 340 -13.90 -12.03 -3.59
C GLN A 340 -13.58 -12.84 -4.84
N ALA A 341 -13.47 -12.18 -5.99
CA ALA A 341 -13.10 -12.83 -7.25
C ALA A 341 -11.72 -13.49 -7.19
N TYR A 342 -10.75 -12.86 -6.51
CA TYR A 342 -9.40 -13.40 -6.38
C TYR A 342 -9.34 -14.69 -5.54
N ILE A 343 -10.13 -14.81 -4.49
CA ILE A 343 -10.13 -15.98 -3.60
C ILE A 343 -11.16 -17.04 -3.98
N GLU A 344 -12.07 -16.73 -4.91
CA GLU A 344 -13.13 -17.67 -5.35
C GLU A 344 -12.61 -19.04 -5.77
N PRO A 345 -11.50 -19.20 -6.54
CA PRO A 345 -11.00 -20.51 -6.94
C PRO A 345 -10.30 -21.28 -5.81
N LEU A 346 -10.08 -20.70 -4.65
CA LEU A 346 -9.28 -21.29 -3.58
C LEU A 346 -10.13 -22.16 -2.64
N SER A 347 -10.12 -23.47 -2.85
CA SER A 347 -10.97 -24.44 -2.13
C SER A 347 -10.71 -24.55 -0.61
N TYR A 348 -9.52 -24.14 -0.13
CA TYR A 348 -9.17 -24.19 1.28
C TYR A 348 -9.65 -22.97 2.09
N VAL A 349 -10.20 -21.95 1.43
CA VAL A 349 -10.66 -20.71 2.06
C VAL A 349 -11.94 -20.96 2.87
N TRP A 350 -12.02 -20.38 4.05
CA TRP A 350 -13.22 -20.48 4.88
C TRP A 350 -14.41 -19.72 4.25
N ARG A 351 -15.61 -20.24 4.47
CA ARG A 351 -16.84 -19.60 4.01
C ARG A 351 -16.94 -18.13 4.40
N SER A 352 -16.63 -17.78 5.65
CA SER A 352 -16.65 -16.38 6.12
C SER A 352 -15.66 -15.45 5.38
N ASN A 353 -14.54 -16.00 4.87
CA ASN A 353 -13.61 -15.27 4.06
C ASN A 353 -14.11 -15.13 2.61
N HIS A 354 -14.72 -16.17 2.02
CA HIS A 354 -15.38 -16.09 0.72
C HIS A 354 -16.54 -15.07 0.72
N GLU A 355 -17.33 -15.04 1.79
CA GLU A 355 -18.41 -14.08 1.97
C GLU A 355 -17.93 -12.67 2.30
N MET A 356 -16.62 -12.44 2.37
CA MET A 356 -16.04 -11.15 2.74
C MET A 356 -16.57 -10.58 4.06
N SER A 357 -17.00 -11.44 4.99
CA SER A 357 -17.73 -11.06 6.20
C SER A 357 -17.03 -10.03 7.06
N THR A 358 -15.68 -10.05 7.08
CA THR A 358 -14.87 -9.08 7.85
C THR A 358 -14.76 -7.73 7.12
N MET A 359 -14.63 -7.73 5.79
CA MET A 359 -14.47 -6.51 4.99
C MET A 359 -15.80 -5.77 4.83
N ALA A 360 -16.91 -6.52 4.75
CA ALA A 360 -18.26 -5.98 4.58
C ALA A 360 -18.77 -5.14 5.78
N VAL A 361 -18.09 -5.16 6.92
CA VAL A 361 -18.48 -4.32 8.10
C VAL A 361 -18.10 -2.84 7.95
N ALA A 362 -17.41 -2.47 6.89
CA ALA A 362 -17.08 -1.08 6.62
C ALA A 362 -18.34 -0.25 6.34
N SER A 363 -18.44 0.93 6.94
CA SER A 363 -19.48 1.92 6.63
C SER A 363 -18.99 3.34 6.96
N ILE A 364 -19.52 4.32 6.23
CA ILE A 364 -19.23 5.74 6.48
C ILE A 364 -19.64 6.14 7.91
N GLU A 365 -20.78 5.67 8.39
CA GLU A 365 -21.28 5.96 9.74
C GLU A 365 -20.32 5.46 10.82
N ARG A 366 -19.84 4.21 10.67
CA ARG A 366 -18.87 3.62 11.58
C ARG A 366 -17.55 4.38 11.58
N TYR A 367 -17.09 4.78 10.41
CA TYR A 367 -15.92 5.62 10.25
C TYR A 367 -16.09 6.94 11.03
N LEU A 368 -17.13 7.72 10.72
CA LEU A 368 -17.40 9.01 11.35
C LEU A 368 -17.56 8.90 12.87
N LYS A 369 -18.21 7.84 13.35
CA LYS A 369 -18.34 7.55 14.79
C LYS A 369 -16.97 7.33 15.44
N THR A 370 -16.06 6.64 14.76
CA THR A 370 -14.69 6.41 15.23
C THR A 370 -13.92 7.72 15.29
N GLN A 371 -13.98 8.52 14.23
CA GLN A 371 -13.27 9.80 14.15
C GLN A 371 -13.76 10.81 15.22
N LYS A 372 -15.07 10.89 15.44
CA LYS A 372 -15.67 11.74 16.50
C LYS A 372 -15.15 11.40 17.90
N LYS A 373 -14.71 10.16 18.13
CA LYS A 373 -14.09 9.74 19.41
C LYS A 373 -12.58 10.00 19.45
N ALA A 374 -11.87 9.66 18.37
CA ALA A 374 -10.41 9.70 18.31
C ALA A 374 -9.86 11.13 18.25
N LEU A 375 -10.49 12.03 17.49
CA LEU A 375 -9.96 13.38 17.26
C LEU A 375 -9.93 14.25 18.52
N PRO A 376 -10.97 14.29 19.40
CA PRO A 376 -10.87 15.01 20.67
C PRO A 376 -9.76 14.48 21.58
N GLU A 377 -9.50 13.17 21.57
CA GLU A 377 -8.42 12.56 22.36
C GLU A 377 -7.03 13.00 21.84
N PHE A 378 -6.86 13.09 20.54
CA PHE A 378 -5.64 13.63 19.93
C PHE A 378 -5.35 15.06 20.43
N PHE A 379 -6.33 15.95 20.39
CA PHE A 379 -6.14 17.34 20.84
C PHE A 379 -5.94 17.47 22.36
N ARG A 380 -6.56 16.60 23.15
CA ARG A 380 -6.32 16.57 24.60
C ARG A 380 -4.86 16.20 24.92
N LYS A 381 -4.31 15.18 24.27
CA LYS A 381 -2.90 14.79 24.45
C LYS A 381 -1.94 15.89 24.01
N LYS A 382 -2.27 16.61 22.94
CA LYS A 382 -1.44 17.71 22.44
C LYS A 382 -1.39 18.91 23.40
N ASN A 383 -2.48 19.21 24.09
CA ASN A 383 -2.55 20.28 25.09
C ASN A 383 -1.75 19.96 26.36
N THR A 384 -1.74 18.69 26.80
CA THR A 384 -0.95 18.26 27.97
C THR A 384 0.55 18.30 27.71
N HIS A 385 1.02 17.98 26.50
CA HIS A 385 2.44 18.11 26.15
C HIS A 385 2.92 19.57 26.05
N ARG A 386 2.07 20.52 25.70
CA ARG A 386 2.41 21.95 25.73
C ARG A 386 2.55 22.50 27.15
N ALA A 387 1.74 22.02 28.09
CA ALA A 387 1.81 22.44 29.50
C ALA A 387 3.03 21.89 30.25
N SER A 388 3.68 20.85 29.76
CA SER A 388 4.88 20.22 30.35
C SER A 388 6.21 20.73 29.75
N THR A 389 6.16 21.59 28.75
CA THR A 389 7.34 22.20 28.07
C THR A 389 7.43 23.71 28.25
N CYS A 390 6.53 24.31 29.03
CA CYS A 390 6.62 25.63 29.63
C CYS A 390 6.97 25.50 31.12
#